data_e3edae1de4150b389b33c1d0e533f617
#
_entry.id   e3edae1de4150b389b33c1d0e533f617
#
_cell.length_a   1.000
_cell.length_b   1.000
_cell.length_c   1.000
_cell.angle_alpha   90.00
_cell.angle_beta   90.00
_cell.angle_gamma   90.00
#
_symmetry.space_group_name_H-M   'P 1'
#
loop_
_entity.id
_entity.type
_entity.pdbx_description
1 polymer ?
#
loop_
_entity_poly.entity_id
_entity_poly.type
_entity_poly.pdbx_seq_one_letter_code
_entity_poly.pdbx_strand_id
1 'polypeptide(L)'
;MYKKTTLPNGLRIVTGQLPHTRSATVSIYVGAGSRYERDEEAGLSHFLEHMLFKGSSRYPTARIISEAIEGFGGMHNAATDREVTVYYAKVPDSAAFQTIDILADMVREPMMDAAELEKERSVILEELATVEDSPGELAGILIDETMWPSQPLGRNVGGPRRASLPFRSPP
;
A
#
# COMPACT_ATOMS: atom_id res chain seq x y z
N MET A 1 -0.43 -26.94 3.94
CA MET A 1 -0.09 -26.67 5.37
C MET A 1 0.77 -25.41 5.40
N TYR A 2 0.55 -24.48 6.33
CA TYR A 2 1.40 -23.28 6.48
C TYR A 2 2.34 -23.42 7.66
N LYS A 3 3.48 -22.72 7.60
CA LYS A 3 4.45 -22.59 8.70
C LYS A 3 4.54 -21.13 9.11
N LYS A 4 4.51 -20.86 10.42
CA LYS A 4 4.71 -19.52 10.99
C LYS A 4 6.02 -19.52 11.79
N THR A 5 6.85 -18.52 11.55
CA THR A 5 8.09 -18.25 12.28
C THR A 5 8.04 -16.82 12.79
N THR A 6 8.46 -16.59 14.04
CA THR A 6 8.60 -15.23 14.59
C THR A 6 10.08 -14.99 14.82
N LEU A 7 10.61 -13.90 14.27
CA LEU A 7 12.00 -13.49 14.45
C LEU A 7 12.19 -12.78 15.82
N PRO A 8 13.42 -12.63 16.32
CA PRO A 8 13.68 -11.95 17.60
C PRO A 8 13.17 -10.51 17.68
N ASN A 9 13.10 -9.81 16.54
CA ASN A 9 12.57 -8.44 16.44
C ASN A 9 11.02 -8.38 16.33
N GLY A 10 10.32 -9.53 16.48
CA GLY A 10 8.87 -9.61 16.40
C GLY A 10 8.29 -9.79 14.99
N LEU A 11 9.10 -9.73 13.92
CA LEU A 11 8.62 -9.97 12.57
C LEU A 11 8.10 -11.40 12.42
N ARG A 12 6.89 -11.54 11.91
CA ARG A 12 6.23 -12.81 11.66
C ARG A 12 6.33 -13.20 10.19
N ILE A 13 6.89 -14.35 9.92
CA ILE A 13 7.00 -14.91 8.58
C ILE A 13 6.02 -16.09 8.49
N VAL A 14 5.12 -16.03 7.52
CA VAL A 14 4.17 -17.12 7.22
C VAL A 14 4.49 -17.64 5.83
N THR A 15 4.71 -18.94 5.73
CA THR A 15 5.01 -19.60 4.46
C THR A 15 4.00 -20.72 4.20
N GLY A 16 3.51 -20.81 2.97
CA GLY A 16 2.66 -21.89 2.48
C GLY A 16 3.25 -22.48 1.21
N GLN A 17 3.57 -23.75 1.22
CA GLN A 17 4.09 -24.43 0.04
C GLN A 17 2.95 -24.98 -0.83
N LEU A 18 2.99 -24.67 -2.12
CA LEU A 18 2.09 -25.16 -3.16
C LEU A 18 2.91 -25.97 -4.19
N PRO A 19 3.08 -27.28 -3.99
CA PRO A 19 4.07 -28.09 -4.74
C PRO A 19 3.76 -28.23 -6.24
N HIS A 20 2.54 -27.88 -6.64
CA HIS A 20 2.10 -27.98 -8.05
C HIS A 20 2.18 -26.65 -8.82
N THR A 21 2.65 -25.57 -8.17
CA THR A 21 2.79 -24.25 -8.80
C THR A 21 4.25 -23.90 -9.04
N ARG A 22 4.51 -23.19 -10.13
CA ARG A 22 5.82 -22.62 -10.47
C ARG A 22 5.82 -21.10 -10.27
N SER A 23 4.98 -20.63 -9.38
CA SER A 23 4.90 -19.22 -9.01
C SER A 23 4.93 -19.06 -7.49
N ALA A 24 5.46 -17.92 -7.05
CA ALA A 24 5.45 -17.48 -5.66
C ALA A 24 4.71 -16.15 -5.55
N THR A 25 3.91 -16.01 -4.49
CA THR A 25 3.39 -14.71 -4.06
C THR A 25 4.14 -14.30 -2.80
N VAL A 26 4.75 -13.13 -2.84
CA VAL A 26 5.39 -12.48 -1.69
C VAL A 26 4.50 -11.33 -1.27
N SER A 27 4.19 -11.25 0.03
CA SER A 27 3.37 -10.18 0.58
C SER A 27 3.97 -9.65 1.86
N ILE A 28 4.04 -8.32 2.01
CA ILE A 28 4.41 -7.63 3.24
C ILE A 28 3.16 -6.96 3.79
N TYR A 29 2.76 -7.36 4.99
CA TYR A 29 1.63 -6.79 5.71
C TYR A 29 2.13 -5.82 6.76
N VAL A 30 1.69 -4.58 6.66
CA VAL A 30 1.96 -3.52 7.64
C VAL A 30 0.69 -3.30 8.45
N GLY A 31 0.77 -3.40 9.77
CA GLY A 31 -0.36 -3.17 10.67
C GLY A 31 -0.65 -1.68 10.84
N ALA A 32 -0.88 -1.00 9.73
CA ALA A 32 -1.26 0.40 9.63
C ALA A 32 -2.37 0.54 8.58
N GLY A 33 -3.30 1.47 8.80
CA GLY A 33 -4.43 1.74 7.92
C GLY A 33 -5.27 2.85 8.50
N SER A 34 -6.34 3.25 7.81
CA SER A 34 -7.12 4.45 8.13
C SER A 34 -7.72 4.48 9.55
N ARG A 35 -7.91 3.32 10.18
CA ARG A 35 -8.40 3.21 11.56
C ARG A 35 -7.45 3.78 12.59
N TYR A 36 -6.14 3.73 12.33
CA TYR A 36 -5.09 4.16 13.27
C TYR A 36 -4.65 5.60 13.06
N GLU A 37 -5.15 6.26 12.01
CA GLU A 37 -4.85 7.64 11.71
C GLU A 37 -5.60 8.58 12.64
N ARG A 38 -4.96 9.68 13.04
CA ARG A 38 -5.65 10.81 13.66
C ARG A 38 -6.47 11.55 12.60
N ASP A 39 -7.38 12.44 13.02
CA ASP A 39 -8.24 13.17 12.07
C ASP A 39 -7.42 14.02 11.09
N GLU A 40 -6.35 14.62 11.57
CA GLU A 40 -5.41 15.39 10.74
C GLU A 40 -4.53 14.55 9.80
N GLU A 41 -4.49 13.23 10.01
CA GLU A 41 -3.71 12.27 9.21
C GLU A 41 -4.59 11.45 8.26
N ALA A 42 -5.89 11.75 8.20
CA ALA A 42 -6.83 10.96 7.42
C ALA A 42 -6.42 10.85 5.95
N GLY A 43 -6.25 9.61 5.45
CA GLY A 43 -5.76 9.30 4.11
C GLY A 43 -4.24 9.10 4.02
N LEU A 44 -3.49 9.24 5.12
CA LEU A 44 -2.03 9.11 5.11
C LEU A 44 -1.58 7.70 4.72
N SER A 45 -2.24 6.65 5.20
CA SER A 45 -1.87 5.26 4.89
C SER A 45 -2.01 4.97 3.40
N HIS A 46 -3.08 5.44 2.77
CA HIS A 46 -3.32 5.32 1.35
C HIS A 46 -2.30 6.14 0.54
N PHE A 47 -2.02 7.36 0.98
CA PHE A 47 -0.99 8.19 0.36
C PHE A 47 0.40 7.53 0.41
N LEU A 48 0.77 6.94 1.54
CA LEU A 48 2.03 6.21 1.68
C LEU A 48 2.08 4.97 0.80
N GLU A 49 0.94 4.28 0.61
CA GLU A 49 0.86 3.17 -0.33
C GLU A 49 1.35 3.59 -1.71
N HIS A 50 0.82 4.68 -2.27
CA HIS A 50 1.23 5.24 -3.55
C HIS A 50 2.70 5.63 -3.58
N MET A 51 3.17 6.29 -2.53
CA MET A 51 4.54 6.81 -2.46
C MET A 51 5.60 5.71 -2.45
N LEU A 52 5.34 4.55 -1.85
CA LEU A 52 6.30 3.46 -1.81
C LEU A 52 6.62 2.89 -3.20
N PHE A 53 5.74 3.07 -4.18
CA PHE A 53 6.00 2.70 -5.58
C PHE A 53 6.78 3.75 -6.37
N LYS A 54 7.03 4.96 -5.83
CA LYS A 54 7.72 6.03 -6.57
C LYS A 54 9.24 5.89 -6.57
N GLY A 55 9.77 5.06 -5.70
CA GLY A 55 11.19 4.76 -5.62
C GLY A 55 11.64 4.35 -4.23
N SER A 56 12.75 3.66 -4.18
CA SER A 56 13.43 3.25 -2.96
C SER A 56 14.95 3.38 -3.11
N SER A 57 15.69 3.15 -2.05
CA SER A 57 17.15 3.34 -2.01
C SER A 57 17.87 2.59 -3.14
N ARG A 58 17.48 1.35 -3.43
CA ARG A 58 18.09 0.52 -4.48
C ARG A 58 17.34 0.59 -5.82
N TYR A 59 16.09 0.99 -5.80
CA TYR A 59 15.22 1.09 -6.98
C TYR A 59 14.65 2.51 -7.07
N PRO A 60 15.43 3.50 -7.53
CA PRO A 60 15.16 4.92 -7.31
C PRO A 60 14.00 5.52 -8.12
N THR A 61 13.29 4.72 -8.92
CA THR A 61 12.11 5.19 -9.66
C THR A 61 11.05 4.10 -9.75
N ALA A 62 9.77 4.50 -9.91
CA ALA A 62 8.66 3.59 -10.15
C ALA A 62 8.92 2.64 -11.32
N ARG A 63 9.50 3.17 -12.41
CA ARG A 63 9.85 2.40 -13.59
C ARG A 63 10.84 1.27 -13.26
N ILE A 64 11.89 1.56 -12.49
CA ILE A 64 12.90 0.56 -12.12
C ILE A 64 12.28 -0.52 -11.21
N ILE A 65 11.37 -0.16 -10.30
CA ILE A 65 10.62 -1.12 -9.49
C ILE A 65 9.79 -2.04 -10.38
N SER A 66 8.99 -1.47 -11.30
CA SER A 66 8.17 -2.24 -12.24
C SER A 66 9.03 -3.15 -13.13
N GLU A 67 10.09 -2.62 -13.74
CA GLU A 67 11.00 -3.42 -14.58
C GLU A 67 11.65 -4.58 -13.80
N ALA A 68 11.98 -4.37 -12.51
CA ALA A 68 12.60 -5.39 -11.67
C ALA A 68 11.64 -6.55 -11.30
N ILE A 69 10.33 -6.33 -11.32
CA ILE A 69 9.31 -7.37 -11.03
C ILE A 69 8.69 -7.91 -12.31
N GLU A 70 8.23 -7.02 -13.19
CA GLU A 70 7.54 -7.37 -14.43
C GLU A 70 8.48 -8.00 -15.47
N GLY A 71 9.77 -7.67 -15.43
CA GLY A 71 10.81 -8.27 -16.25
C GLY A 71 10.94 -9.79 -16.09
N PHE A 72 10.48 -10.34 -14.96
CA PHE A 72 10.35 -11.80 -14.75
C PHE A 72 8.99 -12.35 -15.20
N GLY A 73 8.12 -11.55 -15.79
CA GLY A 73 6.73 -11.92 -16.05
C GLY A 73 5.87 -11.90 -14.78
N GLY A 74 6.31 -11.15 -13.77
CA GLY A 74 5.58 -10.94 -12.52
C GLY A 74 4.55 -9.81 -12.61
N MET A 75 3.79 -9.67 -11.54
CA MET A 75 2.91 -8.54 -11.28
C MET A 75 3.07 -8.10 -9.83
N HIS A 76 2.86 -6.83 -9.56
CA HIS A 76 2.88 -6.28 -8.21
C HIS A 76 1.72 -5.31 -8.01
N ASN A 77 1.32 -5.15 -6.78
CA ASN A 77 0.30 -4.18 -6.38
C ASN A 77 0.37 -3.97 -4.86
N ALA A 78 -0.47 -3.07 -4.37
CA ALA A 78 -0.74 -2.91 -2.95
C ALA A 78 -2.22 -2.67 -2.71
N ALA A 79 -2.61 -2.69 -1.45
CA ALA A 79 -3.95 -2.30 -1.03
C ALA A 79 -3.89 -1.79 0.42
N THR A 80 -4.51 -0.66 0.66
CA THR A 80 -4.73 -0.11 1.98
C THR A 80 -6.17 -0.33 2.41
N ASP A 81 -6.32 -0.85 3.62
CA ASP A 81 -7.60 -1.03 4.28
C ASP A 81 -7.58 -0.29 5.63
N ARG A 82 -8.60 -0.47 6.44
CA ARG A 82 -8.76 0.19 7.73
C ARG A 82 -7.70 -0.19 8.75
N GLU A 83 -7.23 -1.43 8.75
CA GLU A 83 -6.33 -1.96 9.78
C GLU A 83 -4.99 -2.44 9.24
N VAL A 84 -4.85 -2.53 7.93
CA VAL A 84 -3.67 -3.10 7.29
C VAL A 84 -3.41 -2.46 5.94
N THR A 85 -2.12 -2.30 5.61
CA THR A 85 -1.67 -2.05 4.25
C THR A 85 -0.84 -3.24 3.80
N VAL A 86 -1.09 -3.76 2.62
CA VAL A 86 -0.38 -4.89 2.05
C VAL A 86 0.31 -4.50 0.75
N TYR A 87 1.58 -4.85 0.63
CA TYR A 87 2.37 -4.76 -0.61
C TYR A 87 2.66 -6.18 -1.07
N TYR A 88 2.37 -6.51 -2.31
CA TYR A 88 2.54 -7.87 -2.79
C TYR A 88 2.99 -7.94 -4.24
N ALA A 89 3.67 -9.03 -4.56
CA ALA A 89 4.01 -9.36 -5.92
C ALA A 89 3.86 -10.86 -6.14
N LYS A 90 3.43 -11.23 -7.35
CA LYS A 90 3.37 -12.61 -7.83
C LYS A 90 4.36 -12.77 -8.97
N VAL A 91 5.29 -13.71 -8.83
CA VAL A 91 6.42 -13.92 -9.74
C VAL A 91 6.63 -15.42 -9.97
N PRO A 92 7.42 -15.82 -10.97
CA PRO A 92 7.95 -17.19 -11.05
C PRO A 92 8.70 -17.54 -9.76
N ASP A 93 8.67 -18.81 -9.35
CA ASP A 93 9.30 -19.30 -8.12
C ASP A 93 10.81 -19.00 -8.04
N SER A 94 11.50 -18.98 -9.18
CA SER A 94 12.92 -18.62 -9.29
C SER A 94 13.23 -17.16 -8.91
N ALA A 95 12.28 -16.25 -9.02
CA ALA A 95 12.44 -14.83 -8.70
C ALA A 95 11.98 -14.45 -7.27
N ALA A 96 11.49 -15.44 -6.48
CA ALA A 96 10.88 -15.17 -5.19
C ALA A 96 11.80 -14.42 -4.21
N PHE A 97 13.07 -14.80 -4.08
CA PHE A 97 14.01 -14.16 -3.16
C PHE A 97 14.34 -12.73 -3.58
N GLN A 98 14.51 -12.49 -4.87
CA GLN A 98 14.73 -11.13 -5.37
C GLN A 98 13.50 -10.24 -5.13
N THR A 99 12.30 -10.79 -5.28
CA THR A 99 11.05 -10.08 -5.00
C THR A 99 10.92 -9.72 -3.52
N ILE A 100 11.37 -10.59 -2.60
CA ILE A 100 11.44 -10.26 -1.17
C ILE A 100 12.35 -9.05 -0.95
N ASP A 101 13.52 -9.02 -1.58
CA ASP A 101 14.46 -7.92 -1.45
C ASP A 101 13.91 -6.60 -2.01
N ILE A 102 13.20 -6.65 -3.14
CA ILE A 102 12.57 -5.46 -3.74
C ILE A 102 11.49 -4.89 -2.82
N LEU A 103 10.52 -5.73 -2.42
CA LEU A 103 9.42 -5.28 -1.55
C LEU A 103 9.93 -4.81 -0.18
N ALA A 104 10.95 -5.48 0.38
CA ALA A 104 11.55 -5.07 1.64
C ALA A 104 12.26 -3.70 1.53
N ASP A 105 12.95 -3.45 0.42
CA ASP A 105 13.61 -2.15 0.16
C ASP A 105 12.58 -1.03 0.01
N MET A 106 11.49 -1.27 -0.75
CA MET A 106 10.39 -0.32 -0.90
C MET A 106 9.79 0.10 0.44
N VAL A 107 9.56 -0.87 1.34
CA VAL A 107 8.92 -0.59 2.63
C VAL A 107 9.89 0.03 3.65
N ARG A 108 11.18 -0.32 3.60
CA ARG A 108 12.15 0.11 4.61
C ARG A 108 12.88 1.40 4.25
N GLU A 109 13.11 1.63 2.98
CA GLU A 109 13.98 2.70 2.46
C GLU A 109 13.30 3.46 1.31
N PRO A 110 12.01 3.88 1.45
CA PRO A 110 11.31 4.58 0.38
C PRO A 110 11.95 5.95 0.13
N MET A 111 11.98 6.35 -1.15
CA MET A 111 12.32 7.72 -1.53
C MET A 111 11.06 8.59 -1.43
N MET A 112 11.06 9.54 -0.50
CA MET A 112 9.97 10.51 -0.34
C MET A 112 10.31 11.80 -1.08
N ASP A 113 10.43 11.71 -2.41
CA ASP A 113 10.76 12.87 -3.25
C ASP A 113 9.62 13.90 -3.24
N ALA A 114 9.96 15.18 -3.00
CA ALA A 114 8.96 16.24 -2.86
C ALA A 114 8.18 16.50 -4.16
N ALA A 115 8.79 16.33 -5.33
CA ALA A 115 8.12 16.52 -6.60
C ALA A 115 7.15 15.37 -6.88
N GLU A 116 7.51 14.14 -6.52
CA GLU A 116 6.61 12.97 -6.61
C GLU A 116 5.44 13.08 -5.60
N LEU A 117 5.67 13.61 -4.39
CA LEU A 117 4.62 13.89 -3.41
C LEU A 117 3.54 14.82 -3.99
N GLU A 118 3.92 15.90 -4.66
CA GLU A 118 2.94 16.84 -5.24
C GLU A 118 2.20 16.26 -6.45
N LYS A 119 2.87 15.44 -7.26
CA LYS A 119 2.21 14.74 -8.37
C LYS A 119 1.18 13.75 -7.84
N GLU A 120 1.56 12.95 -6.84
CA GLU A 120 0.71 11.92 -6.29
C GLU A 120 -0.49 12.48 -5.54
N ARG A 121 -0.35 13.64 -4.92
CA ARG A 121 -1.48 14.40 -4.37
C ARG A 121 -2.57 14.63 -5.41
N SER A 122 -2.18 15.04 -6.62
CA SER A 122 -3.14 15.27 -7.70
C SER A 122 -3.80 13.97 -8.18
N VAL A 123 -3.03 12.89 -8.27
CA VAL A 123 -3.55 11.57 -8.67
C VAL A 123 -4.58 11.08 -7.66
N ILE A 124 -4.30 11.15 -6.37
CA ILE A 124 -5.22 10.72 -5.32
C ILE A 124 -6.49 11.57 -5.29
N LEU A 125 -6.39 12.88 -5.54
CA LEU A 125 -7.57 13.72 -5.63
C LEU A 125 -8.47 13.36 -6.81
N GLU A 126 -7.90 12.99 -7.95
CA GLU A 126 -8.65 12.47 -9.11
C GLU A 126 -9.28 11.10 -8.83
N GLU A 127 -8.56 10.24 -8.12
CA GLU A 127 -9.08 8.94 -7.69
C GLU A 127 -10.28 9.11 -6.74
N LEU A 128 -10.18 9.96 -5.73
CA LEU A 128 -11.28 10.27 -4.83
C LEU A 128 -12.49 10.84 -5.57
N ALA A 129 -12.27 11.70 -6.57
CA ALA A 129 -13.36 12.20 -7.39
C ALA A 129 -14.04 11.08 -8.20
N THR A 130 -13.25 10.13 -8.72
CA THR A 130 -13.76 8.96 -9.45
C THR A 130 -14.62 8.06 -8.56
N VAL A 131 -14.19 7.83 -7.32
CA VAL A 131 -14.97 7.07 -6.32
C VAL A 131 -16.31 7.75 -6.04
N GLU A 132 -16.34 9.06 -5.98
CA GLU A 132 -17.57 9.84 -5.76
C GLU A 132 -18.54 9.78 -6.93
N ASP A 133 -18.02 9.69 -8.15
CA ASP A 133 -18.83 9.52 -9.36
C ASP A 133 -19.31 8.06 -9.56
N SER A 134 -18.86 7.13 -8.71
CA SER A 134 -19.26 5.72 -8.70
C SER A 134 -20.37 5.49 -7.67
N PRO A 135 -21.65 5.32 -8.04
CA PRO A 135 -22.73 5.16 -7.07
C PRO A 135 -22.56 3.97 -6.14
N GLY A 136 -21.95 2.87 -6.62
CA GLY A 136 -21.71 1.67 -5.82
C GLY A 136 -20.66 1.89 -4.74
N GLU A 137 -19.54 2.55 -5.08
CA GLU A 137 -18.46 2.86 -4.14
C GLU A 137 -18.90 3.91 -3.13
N LEU A 138 -19.58 4.96 -3.60
CA LEU A 138 -20.14 5.99 -2.74
C LEU A 138 -21.15 5.42 -1.73
N ALA A 139 -22.02 4.48 -2.15
CA ALA A 139 -22.94 3.81 -1.25
C ALA A 139 -22.21 3.01 -0.17
N GLY A 140 -21.10 2.35 -0.50
CA GLY A 140 -20.24 1.65 0.47
C GLY A 140 -19.66 2.61 1.51
N ILE A 141 -19.13 3.74 1.09
CA ILE A 141 -18.60 4.78 2.00
C ILE A 141 -19.70 5.31 2.93
N LEU A 142 -20.87 5.65 2.39
CA LEU A 142 -22.00 6.16 3.17
C LEU A 142 -22.54 5.14 4.18
N ILE A 143 -22.53 3.85 3.85
CA ILE A 143 -22.88 2.77 4.79
C ILE A 143 -21.90 2.76 5.95
N ASP A 144 -20.61 2.80 5.69
CA ASP A 144 -19.57 2.77 6.71
C ASP A 144 -19.65 4.00 7.63
N GLU A 145 -19.78 5.20 7.06
CA GLU A 145 -19.98 6.45 7.83
C GLU A 145 -21.25 6.43 8.70
N THR A 146 -22.30 5.79 8.19
CA THR A 146 -23.58 5.68 8.92
C THR A 146 -23.49 4.65 10.04
N MET A 147 -22.83 3.53 9.82
CA MET A 147 -22.68 2.47 10.81
C MET A 147 -21.69 2.84 11.92
N TRP A 148 -20.67 3.61 11.62
CA TRP A 148 -19.63 4.03 12.56
C TRP A 148 -19.42 5.55 12.57
N PRO A 149 -20.44 6.32 12.94
CA PRO A 149 -20.37 7.79 12.90
C PRO A 149 -19.30 8.31 13.86
N SER A 150 -18.50 9.26 13.38
CA SER A 150 -17.43 9.91 14.16
C SER A 150 -16.38 8.94 14.71
N GLN A 151 -16.21 7.80 14.09
CA GLN A 151 -15.19 6.80 14.44
C GLN A 151 -14.24 6.56 13.26
N PRO A 152 -12.96 6.27 13.53
CA PRO A 152 -12.00 5.97 12.47
C PRO A 152 -12.42 4.81 11.55
N LEU A 153 -13.21 3.87 12.05
CA LEU A 153 -13.69 2.72 11.28
C LEU A 153 -14.68 3.12 10.16
N GLY A 154 -15.47 4.18 10.36
CA GLY A 154 -16.38 4.72 9.35
C GLY A 154 -15.70 5.67 8.35
N ARG A 155 -14.43 5.97 8.55
CA ARG A 155 -13.70 6.90 7.71
C ARG A 155 -13.39 6.30 6.34
N ASN A 156 -13.47 7.12 5.28
CA ASN A 156 -12.97 6.74 3.96
C ASN A 156 -11.45 6.50 4.04
N VAL A 157 -10.98 5.36 3.52
CA VAL A 157 -9.57 4.98 3.53
C VAL A 157 -8.70 5.96 2.75
N GLY A 158 -9.20 6.50 1.65
CA GLY A 158 -8.52 7.52 0.85
C GLY A 158 -8.47 8.91 1.48
N GLY A 159 -9.11 9.08 2.65
CA GLY A 159 -9.18 10.36 3.34
C GLY A 159 -10.44 11.17 2.99
N PRO A 160 -10.61 12.35 3.61
CA PRO A 160 -11.77 13.19 3.40
C PRO A 160 -11.69 13.94 2.07
N ARG A 161 -12.83 14.13 1.45
CA ARG A 161 -13.07 14.82 0.15
C ARG A 161 -12.43 16.20 0.01
N ARG A 162 -12.21 16.92 1.09
CA ARG A 162 -11.63 18.27 1.16
C ARG A 162 -10.29 18.29 1.88
N ALA A 163 -9.58 17.21 1.90
CA ALA A 163 -8.30 17.20 2.53
C ALA A 163 -7.30 17.99 1.68
N SER A 164 -6.98 19.16 2.12
CA SER A 164 -5.57 19.46 2.21
C SER A 164 -4.93 18.26 2.89
N LEU A 165 -4.41 17.30 2.08
CA LEU A 165 -3.59 16.22 2.61
C LEU A 165 -2.58 16.83 3.57
N PRO A 166 -2.42 16.34 4.80
CA PRO A 166 -1.71 17.02 5.89
C PRO A 166 -0.21 17.21 5.62
N PHE A 167 0.27 16.75 4.50
CA PHE A 167 1.65 16.87 4.10
C PHE A 167 1.93 18.29 3.56
N ARG A 168 2.35 19.19 4.47
CA ARG A 168 3.18 20.32 4.08
C ARG A 168 4.61 19.82 4.03
N SER A 169 5.27 20.02 2.88
CA SER A 169 6.71 19.87 2.78
C SER A 169 7.34 20.65 3.94
N PRO A 170 8.31 20.09 4.68
CA PRO A 170 9.06 20.87 5.65
C PRO A 170 9.70 22.08 4.95
N PRO A 171 9.79 23.21 5.64
CA PRO A 171 10.37 24.45 5.10
C PRO A 171 11.82 24.26 4.69
#